data_bce44a61002e598698213de53acba3e4
#
_entry.id   bce44a61002e598698213de53acba3e4
#
_cell.length_a   1.000
_cell.length_b   1.000
_cell.length_c   1.000
_cell.angle_alpha   90.00
_cell.angle_beta   90.00
_cell.angle_gamma   90.00
#
_symmetry.space_group_name_H-M   'P 1'
#
loop_
_entity.id
_entity.type
_entity.pdbx_description
1 polymer ?
#
loop_
_entity_poly.entity_id
_entity_poly.type
_entity_poly.pdbx_seq_one_letter_code
_entity_poly.pdbx_strand_id
1 'polypeptide(L)'
;MFASVNDLLDENKRKNGIQKEEKQEINFVEEQDVFQNLIGSNGSLKNPIEQMKTSIFYPNTSLPVFLHGPTGSGKSFMARKIYEFAVQEGILKPDAPFIIMNCAQYVNNIELLSSNLFGYVKGAFTGAYATTKGLLEAADGGMLFLDEVHRLNSESQEKLFVFLDQGIFRRMGESEGWHKAKVRMVMATTENLESNFLDTFLRRIPIVVQIP
;
A
#
# COMPACT_ATOMS: atom_id res chain seq x y z
N MET A 1 64.26 -18.28 -35.11
CA MET A 1 63.24 -19.32 -35.36
C MET A 1 61.92 -18.71 -35.01
N PHE A 2 61.14 -18.25 -36.00
CA PHE A 2 59.87 -17.55 -35.75
C PHE A 2 58.78 -18.61 -35.61
N ALA A 3 57.99 -18.51 -34.52
CA ALA A 3 56.81 -19.37 -34.31
C ALA A 3 55.82 -19.16 -35.47
N SER A 4 55.21 -20.22 -35.94
CA SER A 4 54.25 -20.16 -37.05
C SER A 4 52.95 -19.56 -36.60
N VAL A 5 52.21 -18.96 -37.52
CA VAL A 5 50.89 -18.34 -37.24
C VAL A 5 49.94 -19.38 -36.61
N ASN A 6 50.11 -20.64 -36.91
CA ASN A 6 49.31 -21.73 -36.33
C ASN A 6 49.60 -21.95 -34.83
N ASP A 7 50.86 -21.77 -34.40
CA ASP A 7 51.23 -21.93 -32.98
C ASP A 7 50.58 -20.81 -32.11
N LEU A 8 50.45 -19.60 -32.67
CA LEU A 8 49.78 -18.44 -32.01
C LEU A 8 48.26 -18.61 -31.95
N LEU A 9 47.67 -19.27 -32.95
CA LEU A 9 46.23 -19.57 -32.97
C LEU A 9 45.84 -20.65 -31.97
N ASP A 10 46.70 -21.66 -31.75
CA ASP A 10 46.47 -22.73 -30.78
C ASP A 10 46.70 -22.24 -29.35
N GLU A 11 47.63 -21.32 -29.11
CA GLU A 11 47.80 -20.67 -27.80
C GLU A 11 46.62 -19.81 -27.42
N ASN A 12 46.05 -19.09 -28.42
CA ASN A 12 44.83 -18.28 -28.20
C ASN A 12 43.60 -19.16 -27.96
N LYS A 13 43.47 -20.31 -28.60
CA LYS A 13 42.39 -21.25 -28.34
C LYS A 13 42.49 -21.90 -26.95
N ARG A 14 43.72 -22.16 -26.48
CA ARG A 14 43.93 -22.68 -25.10
C ARG A 14 43.64 -21.62 -24.04
N LYS A 15 43.96 -20.35 -24.23
CA LYS A 15 43.65 -19.27 -23.32
C LYS A 15 42.15 -18.95 -23.28
N ASN A 16 41.45 -19.07 -24.41
CA ASN A 16 39.99 -18.88 -24.47
C ASN A 16 39.19 -20.13 -23.98
N GLY A 17 39.84 -21.32 -23.90
CA GLY A 17 39.21 -22.53 -23.35
C GLY A 17 39.14 -22.55 -21.83
N ILE A 18 39.95 -21.74 -21.12
CA ILE A 18 39.97 -21.70 -19.64
C ILE A 18 38.96 -20.70 -19.04
N GLN A 19 38.31 -19.89 -19.87
CA GLN A 19 37.26 -18.98 -19.41
C GLN A 19 35.84 -19.49 -19.70
N LYS A 20 35.65 -20.76 -19.92
CA LYS A 20 34.34 -21.36 -20.22
C LYS A 20 33.79 -22.26 -19.10
N GLU A 21 34.30 -22.13 -17.91
CA GLU A 21 33.74 -22.79 -16.72
C GLU A 21 33.60 -21.72 -15.63
N GLU A 22 32.42 -21.18 -15.54
CA GLU A 22 31.63 -20.68 -14.45
C GLU A 22 30.59 -19.70 -14.96
N LYS A 23 29.78 -20.10 -15.93
CA LYS A 23 28.40 -19.64 -15.94
C LYS A 23 27.70 -20.42 -14.82
N GLN A 24 27.78 -19.87 -13.62
CA GLN A 24 26.75 -20.12 -12.63
C GLN A 24 25.43 -19.89 -13.35
N GLU A 25 24.67 -20.95 -13.53
CA GLU A 25 23.24 -20.84 -13.72
C GLU A 25 22.70 -20.08 -12.51
N ILE A 26 22.61 -18.76 -12.67
CA ILE A 26 21.74 -17.97 -11.82
C ILE A 26 20.37 -18.53 -12.18
N ASN A 27 19.90 -19.49 -11.41
CA ASN A 27 18.50 -19.82 -11.35
C ASN A 27 17.82 -18.54 -10.93
N PHE A 28 17.35 -17.78 -11.92
CA PHE A 28 16.28 -16.81 -11.68
C PHE A 28 15.10 -17.65 -11.19
N VAL A 29 14.98 -17.80 -9.89
CA VAL A 29 13.69 -18.07 -9.30
C VAL A 29 12.85 -16.88 -9.72
N GLU A 30 12.05 -17.04 -10.77
CA GLU A 30 11.00 -16.08 -11.10
C GLU A 30 10.20 -15.92 -9.81
N GLU A 31 10.40 -14.81 -9.10
CA GLU A 31 9.57 -14.48 -7.95
C GLU A 31 8.14 -14.45 -8.47
N GLN A 32 7.37 -15.48 -8.11
CA GLN A 32 6.00 -15.61 -8.58
C GLN A 32 5.21 -14.38 -8.09
N ASP A 33 4.60 -13.67 -9.02
CA ASP A 33 3.69 -12.58 -8.73
C ASP A 33 2.66 -13.01 -7.67
N VAL A 34 2.55 -12.26 -6.58
CA VAL A 34 1.66 -12.56 -5.44
C VAL A 34 0.20 -12.74 -5.84
N PHE A 35 -0.20 -12.24 -7.01
CA PHE A 35 -1.54 -12.36 -7.57
C PHE A 35 -1.71 -13.58 -8.51
N GLN A 36 -0.62 -14.25 -8.91
CA GLN A 36 -0.65 -15.27 -9.97
C GLN A 36 -1.56 -16.45 -9.62
N ASN A 37 -1.60 -16.85 -8.35
CA ASN A 37 -2.35 -18.02 -7.88
C ASN A 37 -3.76 -17.68 -7.40
N LEU A 38 -4.27 -16.46 -7.66
CA LEU A 38 -5.62 -16.10 -7.28
C LEU A 38 -6.65 -16.69 -8.27
N ILE A 39 -7.70 -17.26 -7.72
CA ILE A 39 -8.85 -17.69 -8.54
C ILE A 39 -9.42 -16.45 -9.22
N GLY A 40 -9.49 -16.46 -10.54
CA GLY A 40 -9.96 -15.33 -11.35
C GLY A 40 -8.89 -14.31 -11.73
N SER A 41 -7.60 -14.51 -11.40
CA SER A 41 -6.52 -13.58 -11.76
C SER A 41 -6.40 -13.31 -13.26
N ASN A 42 -6.66 -14.31 -14.09
CA ASN A 42 -6.72 -14.21 -15.57
C ASN A 42 -8.14 -13.96 -16.11
N GLY A 43 -9.11 -13.76 -15.24
CA GLY A 43 -10.53 -13.56 -15.56
C GLY A 43 -11.09 -12.29 -14.94
N SER A 44 -12.08 -12.42 -14.05
CA SER A 44 -12.79 -11.28 -13.43
C SER A 44 -11.90 -10.36 -12.59
N LEU A 45 -10.82 -10.88 -12.02
CA LEU A 45 -9.87 -10.09 -11.22
C LEU A 45 -8.72 -9.48 -12.03
N LYS A 46 -8.59 -9.75 -13.33
CA LYS A 46 -7.49 -9.24 -14.14
C LYS A 46 -7.40 -7.70 -14.09
N ASN A 47 -8.46 -7.01 -14.46
CA ASN A 47 -8.50 -5.55 -14.45
C ASN A 47 -8.35 -4.97 -13.02
N PRO A 48 -9.05 -5.47 -11.99
CA PRO A 48 -8.79 -5.12 -10.60
C PRO A 48 -7.32 -5.20 -10.20
N ILE A 49 -6.65 -6.30 -10.50
CA ILE A 49 -5.23 -6.52 -10.19
C ILE A 49 -4.34 -5.48 -10.89
N GLU A 50 -4.55 -5.23 -12.19
CA GLU A 50 -3.78 -4.23 -12.94
C GLU A 50 -3.95 -2.82 -12.37
N GLN A 51 -5.16 -2.43 -11.96
CA GLN A 51 -5.42 -1.15 -11.31
C GLN A 51 -4.68 -1.03 -9.97
N MET A 52 -4.71 -2.09 -9.16
CA MET A 52 -4.01 -2.13 -7.87
C MET A 52 -2.48 -2.05 -8.06
N LYS A 53 -1.92 -2.80 -9.00
CA LYS A 53 -0.49 -2.73 -9.35
C LYS A 53 -0.09 -1.34 -9.80
N THR A 54 -0.89 -0.72 -10.68
CA THR A 54 -0.64 0.65 -11.16
C THR A 54 -0.54 1.64 -10.00
N SER A 55 -1.40 1.50 -8.97
CA SER A 55 -1.38 2.38 -7.80
C SER A 55 -0.06 2.28 -7.02
N ILE A 56 0.52 1.10 -6.98
CA ILE A 56 1.77 0.83 -6.24
C ILE A 56 2.98 1.43 -6.96
N PHE A 57 3.02 1.36 -8.29
CA PHE A 57 4.12 1.89 -9.08
C PHE A 57 4.08 3.40 -9.29
N TYR A 58 3.00 4.07 -8.88
CA TYR A 58 2.93 5.52 -9.07
C TYR A 58 4.02 6.23 -8.27
N PRO A 59 4.93 6.99 -8.93
CA PRO A 59 6.07 7.60 -8.27
C PRO A 59 5.64 8.79 -7.40
N ASN A 60 6.34 8.99 -6.30
CA ASN A 60 6.33 10.17 -5.41
C ASN A 60 5.11 10.37 -4.49
N THR A 61 3.93 9.95 -4.86
CA THR A 61 2.75 9.94 -3.98
C THR A 61 2.05 8.62 -4.14
N SER A 62 1.77 7.93 -3.04
CA SER A 62 0.93 6.74 -3.12
C SER A 62 -0.46 7.17 -3.57
N LEU A 63 -0.92 6.68 -4.72
CA LEU A 63 -2.32 6.83 -5.08
C LEU A 63 -3.16 6.00 -4.12
N PRO A 64 -4.08 6.60 -3.37
CA PRO A 64 -5.01 5.85 -2.54
C PRO A 64 -5.90 4.97 -3.43
N VAL A 65 -6.16 3.75 -2.95
CA VAL A 65 -7.01 2.77 -3.65
C VAL A 65 -8.29 2.58 -2.89
N PHE A 66 -9.42 2.60 -3.61
CA PHE A 66 -10.71 2.26 -3.07
C PHE A 66 -11.16 0.89 -3.60
N LEU A 67 -11.31 -0.09 -2.71
CA LEU A 67 -11.86 -1.40 -3.04
C LEU A 67 -13.37 -1.37 -2.79
N HIS A 68 -14.15 -1.48 -3.86
CA HIS A 68 -15.61 -1.50 -3.79
C HIS A 68 -16.12 -2.87 -4.20
N GLY A 69 -17.09 -3.40 -3.49
CA GLY A 69 -17.69 -4.70 -3.80
C GLY A 69 -18.53 -5.25 -2.65
N PRO A 70 -19.30 -6.30 -2.87
CA PRO A 70 -20.20 -6.86 -1.86
C PRO A 70 -19.46 -7.43 -0.65
N THR A 71 -20.16 -7.64 0.44
CA THR A 71 -19.61 -8.34 1.60
C THR A 71 -19.14 -9.74 1.20
N GLY A 72 -17.95 -10.14 1.67
CA GLY A 72 -17.38 -11.45 1.35
C GLY A 72 -16.64 -11.53 0.01
N SER A 73 -16.59 -10.47 -0.80
CA SER A 73 -15.87 -10.45 -2.09
C SER A 73 -14.33 -10.48 -1.97
N GLY A 74 -13.77 -10.52 -0.76
CA GLY A 74 -12.33 -10.63 -0.55
C GLY A 74 -11.56 -9.31 -0.50
N LYS A 75 -12.22 -8.15 -0.28
CA LYS A 75 -11.56 -6.83 -0.23
C LYS A 75 -10.37 -6.77 0.73
N SER A 76 -10.52 -7.29 1.96
CA SER A 76 -9.44 -7.31 2.95
C SER A 76 -8.29 -8.24 2.54
N PHE A 77 -8.60 -9.34 1.86
CA PHE A 77 -7.60 -10.23 1.28
C PHE A 77 -6.83 -9.52 0.16
N MET A 78 -7.53 -8.80 -0.73
CA MET A 78 -6.90 -8.02 -1.80
C MET A 78 -6.01 -6.90 -1.24
N ALA A 79 -6.44 -6.22 -0.17
CA ALA A 79 -5.60 -5.21 0.50
C ALA A 79 -4.28 -5.81 1.02
N ARG A 80 -4.32 -7.03 1.57
CA ARG A 80 -3.09 -7.75 1.98
C ARG A 80 -2.23 -8.09 0.78
N LYS A 81 -2.82 -8.53 -0.34
CA LYS A 81 -2.08 -8.83 -1.58
C LYS A 81 -1.43 -7.58 -2.19
N ILE A 82 -2.08 -6.42 -2.11
CA ILE A 82 -1.46 -5.13 -2.50
C ILE A 82 -0.22 -4.85 -1.65
N TYR A 83 -0.30 -5.06 -0.34
CA TYR A 83 0.85 -4.88 0.55
C TYR A 83 1.99 -5.86 0.22
N GLU A 84 1.70 -7.16 0.08
CA GLU A 84 2.69 -8.19 -0.27
C GLU A 84 3.36 -7.86 -1.61
N PHE A 85 2.60 -7.40 -2.60
CA PHE A 85 3.13 -6.95 -3.89
C PHE A 85 4.05 -5.73 -3.73
N ALA A 86 3.68 -4.74 -2.94
CA ALA A 86 4.50 -3.57 -2.71
C ALA A 86 5.84 -3.89 -2.01
N VAL A 87 5.86 -4.92 -1.15
CA VAL A 87 7.09 -5.46 -0.54
C VAL A 87 7.91 -6.22 -1.57
N GLN A 88 7.29 -7.11 -2.35
CA GLN A 88 7.94 -7.88 -3.41
C GLN A 88 8.65 -6.99 -4.42
N GLU A 89 8.00 -5.90 -4.85
CA GLU A 89 8.55 -4.93 -5.80
C GLU A 89 9.55 -3.94 -5.16
N GLY A 90 9.89 -4.12 -3.89
CA GLY A 90 10.84 -3.23 -3.18
C GLY A 90 10.33 -1.80 -2.94
N ILE A 91 9.04 -1.56 -3.16
CA ILE A 91 8.40 -0.24 -2.93
C ILE A 91 8.17 0.01 -1.44
N LEU A 92 7.87 -1.05 -0.70
CA LEU A 92 7.87 -1.07 0.76
C LEU A 92 9.01 -1.94 1.26
N LYS A 93 9.54 -1.60 2.43
CA LYS A 93 10.55 -2.43 3.09
C LYS A 93 9.91 -3.75 3.57
N PRO A 94 10.69 -4.83 3.71
CA PRO A 94 10.17 -6.11 4.22
C PRO A 94 9.53 -6.03 5.62
N ASP A 95 9.98 -5.10 6.45
CA ASP A 95 9.51 -4.83 7.80
C ASP A 95 8.52 -3.64 7.88
N ALA A 96 8.07 -3.10 6.74
CA ALA A 96 7.12 -2.00 6.69
C ALA A 96 5.80 -2.35 7.41
N PRO A 97 5.23 -1.46 8.21
CA PRO A 97 3.98 -1.77 8.92
C PRO A 97 2.81 -1.94 7.95
N PHE A 98 2.01 -2.99 8.18
CA PHE A 98 0.70 -3.16 7.57
C PHE A 98 -0.37 -3.07 8.65
N ILE A 99 -1.02 -1.93 8.74
CA ILE A 99 -2.02 -1.64 9.76
C ILE A 99 -3.42 -1.81 9.17
N ILE A 100 -4.31 -2.45 9.91
CA ILE A 100 -5.69 -2.68 9.52
C ILE A 100 -6.62 -2.04 10.55
N MET A 101 -7.61 -1.29 10.09
CA MET A 101 -8.68 -0.75 10.91
C MET A 101 -10.02 -1.03 10.25
N ASN A 102 -10.92 -1.72 10.96
CA ASN A 102 -12.31 -1.85 10.54
C ASN A 102 -13.14 -0.75 11.21
N CYS A 103 -13.59 0.22 10.42
CA CYS A 103 -14.34 1.39 10.90
C CYS A 103 -15.71 1.00 11.49
N ALA A 104 -16.30 -0.14 11.09
CA ALA A 104 -17.58 -0.60 11.62
C ALA A 104 -17.52 -0.96 13.12
N GLN A 105 -16.34 -1.24 13.67
CA GLN A 105 -16.19 -1.50 15.12
C GLN A 105 -16.47 -0.26 15.96
N TYR A 106 -16.49 0.92 15.36
CA TYR A 106 -16.63 2.22 16.04
C TYR A 106 -17.96 2.92 15.75
N VAL A 107 -18.94 2.23 15.19
CA VAL A 107 -20.25 2.78 14.80
C VAL A 107 -20.92 3.58 15.92
N ASN A 108 -20.79 3.14 17.16
CA ASN A 108 -21.40 3.78 18.33
C ASN A 108 -20.50 4.85 18.98
N ASN A 109 -19.28 5.06 18.46
CA ASN A 109 -18.33 6.04 19.01
C ASN A 109 -17.38 6.57 17.94
N ILE A 110 -17.85 7.57 17.21
CA ILE A 110 -17.11 8.22 16.11
C ILE A 110 -15.87 8.97 16.64
N GLU A 111 -15.93 9.51 17.88
CA GLU A 111 -14.76 10.15 18.49
C GLU A 111 -13.64 9.14 18.73
N LEU A 112 -14.00 7.94 19.18
CA LEU A 112 -13.04 6.85 19.36
C LEU A 112 -12.41 6.42 18.00
N LEU A 113 -13.21 6.37 16.93
CA LEU A 113 -12.71 6.12 15.59
C LEU A 113 -11.66 7.17 15.18
N SER A 114 -12.02 8.46 15.30
CA SER A 114 -11.12 9.58 14.96
C SER A 114 -9.87 9.58 15.84
N SER A 115 -10.01 9.34 17.15
CA SER A 115 -8.87 9.30 18.07
C SER A 115 -7.90 8.16 17.78
N ASN A 116 -8.41 7.01 17.37
CA ASN A 116 -7.54 5.89 16.93
C ASN A 116 -6.84 6.20 15.60
N LEU A 117 -7.55 6.79 14.64
CA LEU A 117 -6.98 7.06 13.32
C LEU A 117 -5.92 8.18 13.38
N PHE A 118 -6.24 9.30 13.99
CA PHE A 118 -5.39 10.50 14.01
C PHE A 118 -4.52 10.64 15.26
N GLY A 119 -4.84 9.92 16.34
CA GLY A 119 -4.25 10.15 17.65
C GLY A 119 -4.89 11.33 18.38
N TYR A 120 -4.47 11.59 19.61
CA TYR A 120 -4.96 12.68 20.43
C TYR A 120 -3.91 13.22 21.39
N VAL A 121 -4.05 14.47 21.79
CA VAL A 121 -3.23 15.06 22.85
C VAL A 121 -3.92 14.91 24.20
N LYS A 122 -3.13 14.98 25.28
CA LYS A 122 -3.65 15.00 26.64
C LYS A 122 -4.70 16.14 26.79
N GLY A 123 -5.87 15.82 27.32
CA GLY A 123 -6.95 16.77 27.52
C GLY A 123 -7.87 16.98 26.31
N ALA A 124 -7.67 16.27 25.20
CA ALA A 124 -8.50 16.38 23.99
C ALA A 124 -9.99 16.05 24.25
N PHE A 125 -10.26 15.15 25.18
CA PHE A 125 -11.61 14.75 25.60
C PHE A 125 -11.57 14.18 27.03
N THR A 126 -12.73 13.95 27.63
CA THR A 126 -12.83 13.33 28.96
C THR A 126 -12.24 11.91 28.93
N GLY A 127 -11.17 11.69 29.71
CA GLY A 127 -10.43 10.43 29.72
C GLY A 127 -9.11 10.45 28.91
N ALA A 128 -8.79 11.51 28.18
CA ALA A 128 -7.52 11.69 27.50
C ALA A 128 -6.40 12.07 28.48
N TYR A 129 -5.96 11.13 29.30
CA TYR A 129 -4.95 11.36 30.36
C TYR A 129 -3.52 11.52 29.82
N ALA A 130 -3.24 11.01 28.63
CA ALA A 130 -1.93 11.07 27.98
C ALA A 130 -2.07 11.37 26.49
N THR A 131 -1.04 11.90 25.86
CA THR A 131 -0.97 12.01 24.40
C THR A 131 -0.72 10.64 23.79
N THR A 132 -1.49 10.28 22.78
CA THR A 132 -1.45 8.96 22.14
C THR A 132 -1.31 9.14 20.62
N LYS A 133 -0.41 8.36 20.02
CA LYS A 133 -0.23 8.29 18.57
C LYS A 133 -1.40 7.58 17.91
N GLY A 134 -1.78 8.04 16.72
CA GLY A 134 -2.79 7.41 15.90
C GLY A 134 -2.23 6.37 14.92
N LEU A 135 -3.14 5.67 14.23
CA LEU A 135 -2.78 4.65 13.24
C LEU A 135 -2.04 5.24 12.04
N LEU A 136 -2.28 6.50 11.66
CA LEU A 136 -1.50 7.18 10.63
C LEU A 136 -0.02 7.27 10.98
N GLU A 137 0.32 7.56 12.24
CA GLU A 137 1.71 7.56 12.70
C GLU A 137 2.28 6.14 12.80
N ALA A 138 1.47 5.18 13.25
CA ALA A 138 1.87 3.78 13.38
C ALA A 138 2.14 3.13 12.01
N ALA A 139 1.49 3.60 10.96
CA ALA A 139 1.63 3.10 9.60
C ALA A 139 2.71 3.84 8.79
N ASP A 140 3.46 4.77 9.40
CA ASP A 140 4.48 5.55 8.69
C ASP A 140 5.53 4.65 8.03
N GLY A 141 5.80 4.89 6.75
CA GLY A 141 6.67 4.08 5.92
C GLY A 141 6.04 2.77 5.41
N GLY A 142 4.76 2.53 5.70
CA GLY A 142 4.04 1.30 5.35
C GLY A 142 2.70 1.52 4.68
N MET A 143 1.73 0.70 5.06
CA MET A 143 0.38 0.71 4.48
C MET A 143 -0.69 0.69 5.58
N LEU A 144 -1.73 1.50 5.41
CA LEU A 144 -2.93 1.51 6.23
C LEU A 144 -4.13 1.05 5.40
N PHE A 145 -4.79 0.01 5.84
CA PHE A 145 -6.05 -0.48 5.28
C PHE A 145 -7.23 -0.09 6.18
N LEU A 146 -8.15 0.71 5.63
CA LEU A 146 -9.40 1.11 6.28
C LEU A 146 -10.56 0.33 5.67
N ASP A 147 -11.09 -0.64 6.42
CA ASP A 147 -12.28 -1.38 6.02
C ASP A 147 -13.56 -0.67 6.49
N GLU A 148 -14.65 -0.83 5.72
CA GLU A 148 -15.97 -0.19 5.99
C GLU A 148 -15.83 1.33 6.19
N VAL A 149 -15.05 1.97 5.34
CA VAL A 149 -14.64 3.37 5.46
C VAL A 149 -15.81 4.37 5.35
N HIS A 150 -16.97 3.95 4.83
CA HIS A 150 -18.20 4.74 4.84
C HIS A 150 -18.70 5.10 6.25
N ARG A 151 -18.15 4.47 7.28
CA ARG A 151 -18.44 4.80 8.68
C ARG A 151 -17.71 6.07 9.17
N LEU A 152 -16.80 6.62 8.39
CA LEU A 152 -16.20 7.93 8.67
C LEU A 152 -17.26 9.04 8.55
N ASN A 153 -17.39 9.87 9.58
CA ASN A 153 -18.18 11.09 9.48
C ASN A 153 -17.49 12.14 8.59
N SER A 154 -18.21 13.20 8.21
CA SER A 154 -17.70 14.25 7.34
C SER A 154 -16.41 14.90 7.87
N GLU A 155 -16.33 15.16 9.18
CA GLU A 155 -15.13 15.75 9.81
C GLU A 155 -13.89 14.83 9.65
N SER A 156 -14.06 13.54 9.87
CA SER A 156 -12.96 12.56 9.68
C SER A 156 -12.56 12.43 8.21
N GLN A 157 -13.53 12.50 7.30
CA GLN A 157 -13.27 12.52 5.85
C GLN A 157 -12.48 13.78 5.45
N GLU A 158 -12.81 14.95 5.98
CA GLU A 158 -12.07 16.21 5.72
C GLU A 158 -10.64 16.13 6.26
N LYS A 159 -10.43 15.62 7.47
CA LYS A 159 -9.09 15.41 8.03
C LYS A 159 -8.27 14.42 7.19
N LEU A 160 -8.89 13.33 6.78
CA LEU A 160 -8.24 12.32 5.94
C LEU A 160 -7.95 12.86 4.53
N PHE A 161 -8.81 13.73 3.99
CA PHE A 161 -8.58 14.45 2.74
C PHE A 161 -7.27 15.27 2.80
N VAL A 162 -7.05 16.04 3.87
CA VAL A 162 -5.81 16.81 4.05
C VAL A 162 -4.59 15.88 4.09
N PHE A 163 -4.74 14.75 4.76
CA PHE A 163 -3.68 13.75 4.81
C PHE A 163 -3.37 13.14 3.43
N LEU A 164 -4.39 12.76 2.66
CA LEU A 164 -4.22 12.21 1.31
C LEU A 164 -3.59 13.22 0.34
N ASP A 165 -3.87 14.51 0.52
CA ASP A 165 -3.36 15.58 -0.34
C ASP A 165 -1.91 15.99 0.00
N GLN A 166 -1.57 16.07 1.28
CA GLN A 166 -0.32 16.68 1.75
C GLN A 166 0.56 15.78 2.62
N GLY A 167 0.07 14.61 3.01
CA GLY A 167 0.76 13.72 3.94
C GLY A 167 0.87 14.26 5.37
N ILE A 168 0.02 15.25 5.71
CA ILE A 168 0.01 15.90 7.02
C ILE A 168 -1.34 15.73 7.73
N PHE A 169 -1.32 15.72 9.04
CA PHE A 169 -2.53 15.63 9.87
C PHE A 169 -2.28 16.25 11.23
N ARG A 170 -3.37 16.46 12.00
CA ARG A 170 -3.34 16.87 13.41
C ARG A 170 -3.98 15.82 14.27
N ARG A 171 -3.45 15.64 15.47
CA ARG A 171 -4.12 14.85 16.51
C ARG A 171 -5.38 15.57 17.01
N MET A 172 -6.30 14.83 17.56
CA MET A 172 -7.48 15.42 18.20
C MET A 172 -7.06 16.30 19.39
N GLY A 173 -7.70 17.47 19.50
CA GLY A 173 -7.40 18.47 20.54
C GLY A 173 -6.14 19.29 20.27
N GLU A 174 -5.44 19.11 19.16
CA GLU A 174 -4.24 19.86 18.79
C GLU A 174 -4.63 21.05 17.91
N SER A 175 -4.35 22.27 18.39
CA SER A 175 -4.65 23.52 17.67
C SER A 175 -3.50 23.98 16.78
N GLU A 176 -2.25 23.63 17.14
CA GLU A 176 -1.05 24.06 16.46
C GLU A 176 -0.17 22.88 16.05
N GLY A 177 0.66 23.09 15.03
CA GLY A 177 1.54 22.05 14.53
C GLY A 177 0.87 21.09 13.52
N TRP A 178 1.73 20.36 12.80
CA TRP A 178 1.35 19.32 11.86
C TRP A 178 2.27 18.13 12.03
N HIS A 179 1.67 16.94 12.07
CA HIS A 179 2.39 15.68 11.95
C HIS A 179 2.48 15.28 10.49
N LYS A 180 3.51 14.52 10.14
CA LYS A 180 3.71 13.98 8.79
C LYS A 180 3.86 12.47 8.88
N ALA A 181 3.29 11.78 7.91
CA ALA A 181 3.53 10.35 7.72
C ALA A 181 3.47 10.03 6.21
N LYS A 182 4.23 9.02 5.80
CA LYS A 182 4.24 8.48 4.44
C LYS A 182 3.54 7.13 4.48
N VAL A 183 2.24 7.13 4.22
CA VAL A 183 1.41 5.93 4.32
C VAL A 183 0.72 5.65 2.99
N ARG A 184 0.81 4.42 2.51
CA ARG A 184 -0.02 3.95 1.41
C ARG A 184 -1.40 3.62 1.94
N MET A 185 -2.42 4.25 1.36
CA MET A 185 -3.79 4.09 1.82
C MET A 185 -4.55 3.14 0.90
N VAL A 186 -5.13 2.11 1.49
CA VAL A 186 -6.13 1.25 0.86
C VAL A 186 -7.41 1.35 1.68
N MET A 187 -8.52 1.62 1.03
CA MET A 187 -9.83 1.78 1.67
C MET A 187 -10.81 0.80 1.06
N ALA A 188 -11.77 0.33 1.85
CA ALA A 188 -12.80 -0.58 1.35
C ALA A 188 -14.18 -0.18 1.85
N THR A 189 -15.18 -0.40 0.98
CA THR A 189 -16.58 -0.21 1.32
C THR A 189 -17.48 -1.16 0.52
N THR A 190 -18.65 -1.44 1.08
CA THR A 190 -19.77 -2.10 0.41
C THR A 190 -20.80 -1.11 -0.13
N GLU A 191 -20.74 0.14 0.35
CA GLU A 191 -21.75 1.15 0.13
C GLU A 191 -21.49 1.99 -1.13
N ASN A 192 -22.55 2.61 -1.64
CA ASN A 192 -22.45 3.54 -2.77
C ASN A 192 -21.55 4.72 -2.40
N LEU A 193 -20.59 5.04 -3.28
CA LEU A 193 -19.59 6.07 -3.04
C LEU A 193 -20.19 7.48 -3.02
N GLU A 194 -21.08 7.79 -3.96
CA GLU A 194 -21.63 9.13 -4.14
C GLU A 194 -22.54 9.55 -2.97
N SER A 195 -23.22 8.59 -2.33
CA SER A 195 -24.16 8.87 -1.24
C SER A 195 -23.51 8.89 0.16
N ASN A 196 -22.32 8.32 0.30
CA ASN A 196 -21.69 8.13 1.63
C ASN A 196 -20.41 8.93 1.84
N PHE A 197 -19.90 9.58 0.79
CA PHE A 197 -18.64 10.29 0.86
C PHE A 197 -18.77 11.72 0.32
N LEU A 198 -17.95 12.61 0.85
CA LEU A 198 -17.82 13.98 0.34
C LEU A 198 -17.17 13.94 -1.04
N ASP A 199 -17.69 14.75 -1.97
CA ASP A 199 -17.10 14.89 -3.33
C ASP A 199 -15.62 15.27 -3.28
N THR A 200 -15.26 16.14 -2.33
CA THR A 200 -13.87 16.57 -2.09
C THR A 200 -12.97 15.42 -1.72
N PHE A 201 -13.47 14.46 -0.91
CA PHE A 201 -12.76 13.26 -0.51
C PHE A 201 -12.59 12.29 -1.70
N LEU A 202 -13.66 12.01 -2.44
CA LEU A 202 -13.62 11.09 -3.59
C LEU A 202 -12.66 11.56 -4.70
N ARG A 203 -12.55 12.88 -4.92
CA ARG A 203 -11.61 13.44 -5.92
C ARG A 203 -10.14 13.14 -5.62
N ARG A 204 -9.79 12.76 -4.40
CA ARG A 204 -8.42 12.38 -3.99
C ARG A 204 -8.14 10.89 -4.12
N ILE A 205 -9.16 10.12 -4.53
CA ILE A 205 -9.06 8.67 -4.69
C ILE A 205 -9.31 8.32 -6.16
N PRO A 206 -8.30 8.49 -7.01
CA PRO A 206 -8.46 8.31 -8.45
C PRO A 206 -8.63 6.85 -8.88
N ILE A 207 -8.33 5.91 -8.00
CA ILE A 207 -8.39 4.48 -8.31
C ILE A 207 -9.49 3.83 -7.47
N VAL A 208 -10.60 3.53 -8.14
CA VAL A 208 -11.71 2.74 -7.59
C VAL A 208 -11.70 1.37 -8.27
N VAL A 209 -11.41 0.34 -7.50
CA VAL A 209 -11.31 -1.04 -7.97
C VAL A 209 -12.57 -1.79 -7.60
N GLN A 210 -13.30 -2.26 -8.60
CA GLN A 210 -14.49 -3.10 -8.39
C GLN A 210 -14.04 -4.55 -8.15
N ILE A 211 -14.36 -5.08 -6.98
CA ILE A 211 -14.15 -6.49 -6.66
C ILE A 211 -15.47 -7.22 -6.85
N PRO A 212 -15.53 -8.17 -7.78
CA PRO A 212 -16.79 -8.86 -8.15
C PRO A 212 -17.35 -9.75 -7.04
#